data_d51ba38b758034171ffdce24b118e65c
#
_entry.id   d51ba38b758034171ffdce24b118e65c
#
_cell.length_a   1.000
_cell.length_b   1.000
_cell.length_c   1.000
_cell.angle_alpha   90.00
_cell.angle_beta   90.00
_cell.angle_gamma   90.00
#
_symmetry.space_group_name_H-M   'P 1'
#
loop_
_entity.id
_entity.type
_entity.pdbx_description
1 polymer ?
#
loop_
_entity_poly.entity_id
_entity_poly.type
_entity_poly.pdbx_seq_one_letter_code
_entity_poly.pdbx_strand_id
1 'polypeptide(L)'
;MGMAGYSFVHFDLETTLKTLKTLDMHYLCIKDFHLPLDSNEEQIAAFHQKLADYGVKGYAVGPIYMKSKAEVDRAFAYARRVGVSLLVGVPNYELLDYVEEAVKQYDIRLAIHLHGPDMPLYPDATDIWNHVKDRDERMGMCLDIGHNLRYGSDSLADYIRYHKRVFDMHLKDVTAPTKAGQRAEVGRGIIDFPRFIKLLRKYHYTGAVSLEHEKDMKNPFMGIAESIGFFRGVCQATR
;
A
#
# COMPACT_ATOMS: atom_id res chain seq x y z
N MET A 1 -5.98 4.72 -9.23
CA MET A 1 -6.13 4.92 -7.76
C MET A 1 -6.71 3.66 -7.15
N GLY A 2 -6.17 3.21 -6.03
CA GLY A 2 -6.62 2.06 -5.27
C GLY A 2 -7.01 2.44 -3.84
N MET A 3 -7.39 1.42 -3.07
CA MET A 3 -7.68 1.50 -1.66
C MET A 3 -6.84 0.48 -0.91
N ALA A 4 -6.14 0.91 0.14
CA ALA A 4 -5.52 0.00 1.08
C ALA A 4 -6.59 -0.57 2.02
N GLY A 5 -6.70 -1.89 2.07
CA GLY A 5 -7.74 -2.56 2.86
C GLY A 5 -7.71 -2.22 4.35
N TYR A 6 -6.55 -1.82 4.87
CA TYR A 6 -6.40 -1.41 6.27
C TYR A 6 -7.30 -0.24 6.67
N SER A 7 -7.65 0.65 5.72
CA SER A 7 -8.61 1.74 5.95
C SER A 7 -9.97 1.25 6.48
N PHE A 8 -10.28 -0.04 6.31
CA PHE A 8 -11.53 -0.68 6.71
C PHE A 8 -11.36 -1.74 7.80
N VAL A 9 -10.33 -1.64 8.64
CA VAL A 9 -10.00 -2.63 9.68
C VAL A 9 -11.15 -2.93 10.66
N HIS A 10 -12.09 -2.01 10.81
CA HIS A 10 -13.26 -2.15 11.68
C HIS A 10 -14.55 -2.53 10.93
N PHE A 11 -14.46 -2.83 9.63
CA PHE A 11 -15.63 -3.09 8.78
C PHE A 11 -15.49 -4.44 8.07
N ASP A 12 -16.61 -5.09 7.86
CA ASP A 12 -16.68 -6.30 7.06
C ASP A 12 -16.46 -6.04 5.56
N LEU A 13 -16.25 -7.10 4.82
CA LEU A 13 -16.03 -7.03 3.38
C LEU A 13 -17.21 -6.40 2.63
N GLU A 14 -18.44 -6.69 3.05
CA GLU A 14 -19.65 -6.19 2.41
C GLU A 14 -19.74 -4.66 2.50
N THR A 15 -19.54 -4.11 3.70
CA THR A 15 -19.51 -2.66 3.94
C THR A 15 -18.37 -2.00 3.18
N THR A 16 -17.19 -2.64 3.17
CA THR A 16 -16.02 -2.18 2.41
C THR A 16 -16.36 -2.07 0.92
N LEU A 17 -16.91 -3.12 0.32
CA LEU A 17 -17.21 -3.15 -1.12
C LEU A 17 -18.33 -2.18 -1.51
N LYS A 18 -19.39 -2.03 -0.68
CA LYS A 18 -20.42 -1.00 -0.88
C LYS A 18 -19.82 0.40 -0.92
N THR A 19 -18.89 0.68 -0.01
CA THR A 19 -18.19 1.97 0.04
C THR A 19 -17.34 2.17 -1.21
N LEU A 20 -16.54 1.18 -1.61
CA LEU A 20 -15.71 1.27 -2.82
C LEU A 20 -16.58 1.51 -4.07
N LYS A 21 -17.70 0.79 -4.21
CA LYS A 21 -18.65 0.98 -5.33
C LYS A 21 -19.24 2.38 -5.33
N THR A 22 -19.69 2.88 -4.17
CA THR A 22 -20.26 4.23 -4.03
C THR A 22 -19.26 5.32 -4.41
N LEU A 23 -17.97 5.10 -4.13
CA LEU A 23 -16.88 6.03 -4.41
C LEU A 23 -16.20 5.77 -5.77
N ASP A 24 -16.75 4.89 -6.60
CA ASP A 24 -16.19 4.51 -7.90
C ASP A 24 -14.71 4.08 -7.82
N MET A 25 -14.41 3.21 -6.84
CA MET A 25 -13.07 2.67 -6.59
C MET A 25 -13.03 1.19 -7.01
N HIS A 26 -12.08 0.86 -7.91
CA HIS A 26 -12.04 -0.45 -8.56
C HIS A 26 -10.86 -1.33 -8.13
N TYR A 27 -9.94 -0.85 -7.29
CA TYR A 27 -8.74 -1.59 -6.89
C TYR A 27 -8.60 -1.63 -5.39
N LEU A 28 -8.36 -2.84 -4.85
CA LEU A 28 -8.20 -3.09 -3.42
C LEU A 28 -6.87 -3.81 -3.17
N CYS A 29 -6.02 -3.28 -2.28
CA CYS A 29 -4.99 -4.05 -1.63
C CYS A 29 -5.66 -4.88 -0.53
N ILE A 30 -5.70 -6.21 -0.71
CA ILE A 30 -6.48 -7.12 0.13
C ILE A 30 -5.80 -7.27 1.49
N LYS A 31 -6.58 -7.15 2.57
CA LYS A 31 -6.09 -7.34 3.93
C LYS A 31 -6.59 -8.69 4.50
N ASP A 32 -5.78 -9.28 5.38
CA ASP A 32 -5.97 -10.60 5.97
C ASP A 32 -7.25 -10.75 6.81
N PHE A 33 -7.78 -9.67 7.35
CA PHE A 33 -9.08 -9.69 8.04
C PHE A 33 -10.28 -9.76 7.09
N HIS A 34 -10.10 -9.45 5.79
CA HIS A 34 -11.13 -9.64 4.77
C HIS A 34 -10.98 -10.98 4.03
N LEU A 35 -9.75 -11.46 3.88
CA LEU A 35 -9.42 -12.76 3.31
C LEU A 35 -8.25 -13.38 4.10
N PRO A 36 -8.53 -14.28 5.06
CA PRO A 36 -7.49 -14.89 5.90
C PRO A 36 -6.41 -15.61 5.09
N LEU A 37 -5.16 -15.60 5.63
CA LEU A 37 -4.01 -16.21 4.96
C LEU A 37 -4.17 -17.73 4.72
N ASP A 38 -5.05 -18.39 5.49
CA ASP A 38 -5.30 -19.83 5.42
C ASP A 38 -6.50 -20.17 4.51
N SER A 39 -7.12 -19.15 3.88
CA SER A 39 -8.27 -19.36 3.00
C SER A 39 -7.95 -20.42 1.94
N ASN A 40 -8.87 -21.37 1.78
CA ASN A 40 -8.79 -22.40 0.74
C ASN A 40 -9.23 -21.83 -0.63
N GLU A 41 -9.11 -22.64 -1.68
CA GLU A 41 -9.43 -22.23 -3.06
C GLU A 41 -10.89 -21.82 -3.22
N GLU A 42 -11.83 -22.52 -2.58
CA GLU A 42 -13.27 -22.20 -2.62
C GLU A 42 -13.54 -20.82 -1.98
N GLN A 43 -12.95 -20.55 -0.81
CA GLN A 43 -13.07 -19.26 -0.12
C GLN A 43 -12.46 -18.13 -0.95
N ILE A 44 -11.31 -18.36 -1.58
CA ILE A 44 -10.65 -17.38 -2.46
C ILE A 44 -11.52 -17.12 -3.70
N ALA A 45 -12.07 -18.17 -4.32
CA ALA A 45 -12.96 -18.02 -5.47
C ALA A 45 -14.22 -17.23 -5.11
N ALA A 46 -14.87 -17.55 -3.98
CA ALA A 46 -16.03 -16.83 -3.48
C ALA A 46 -15.70 -15.35 -3.18
N PHE A 47 -14.51 -15.08 -2.61
CA PHE A 47 -14.03 -13.72 -2.36
C PHE A 47 -13.87 -12.94 -3.67
N HIS A 48 -13.22 -13.52 -4.68
CA HIS A 48 -13.07 -12.89 -5.98
C HIS A 48 -14.39 -12.64 -6.70
N GLN A 49 -15.33 -13.61 -6.62
CA GLN A 49 -16.67 -13.40 -7.16
C GLN A 49 -17.35 -12.21 -6.49
N LYS A 50 -17.25 -12.13 -5.16
CA LYS A 50 -17.81 -11.00 -4.41
C LYS A 50 -17.16 -9.66 -4.78
N LEU A 51 -15.85 -9.61 -4.97
CA LEU A 51 -15.18 -8.41 -5.49
C LEU A 51 -15.75 -8.02 -6.87
N ALA A 52 -15.89 -9.00 -7.78
CA ALA A 52 -16.38 -8.79 -9.14
C ALA A 52 -17.82 -8.25 -9.17
N ASP A 53 -18.70 -8.72 -8.30
CA ASP A 53 -20.10 -8.25 -8.16
C ASP A 53 -20.18 -6.75 -7.82
N TYR A 54 -19.12 -6.21 -7.22
CA TYR A 54 -18.99 -4.79 -6.91
C TYR A 54 -18.10 -4.01 -7.89
N GLY A 55 -17.59 -4.67 -8.95
CA GLY A 55 -16.68 -4.05 -9.91
C GLY A 55 -15.29 -3.74 -9.33
N VAL A 56 -14.87 -4.48 -8.31
CA VAL A 56 -13.58 -4.32 -7.63
C VAL A 56 -12.63 -5.45 -8.01
N LYS A 57 -11.34 -5.16 -8.12
CA LYS A 57 -10.27 -6.13 -8.32
C LYS A 57 -9.25 -6.03 -7.18
N GLY A 58 -8.90 -7.16 -6.58
CA GLY A 58 -7.73 -7.26 -5.72
C GLY A 58 -6.45 -7.17 -6.56
N TYR A 59 -5.60 -6.20 -6.31
CA TYR A 59 -4.36 -6.01 -7.08
C TYR A 59 -3.11 -6.46 -6.33
N ALA A 60 -3.18 -6.49 -5.01
CA ALA A 60 -2.11 -6.87 -4.10
C ALA A 60 -2.71 -7.46 -2.81
N VAL A 61 -1.87 -8.07 -1.99
CA VAL A 61 -2.21 -8.49 -0.63
C VAL A 61 -1.25 -7.83 0.36
N GLY A 62 -1.73 -7.45 1.55
CA GLY A 62 -0.88 -6.91 2.61
C GLY A 62 -1.37 -5.58 3.21
N PRO A 63 -0.50 -4.90 4.01
CA PRO A 63 0.82 -5.33 4.46
C PRO A 63 0.79 -6.59 5.32
N ILE A 64 1.71 -7.53 5.05
CA ILE A 64 1.90 -8.78 5.81
C ILE A 64 3.25 -8.73 6.51
N TYR A 65 3.25 -8.89 7.82
CA TYR A 65 4.49 -8.98 8.61
C TYR A 65 5.07 -10.39 8.52
N MET A 66 6.40 -10.49 8.35
CA MET A 66 7.12 -11.76 8.23
C MET A 66 8.30 -11.76 9.18
N LYS A 67 8.17 -12.51 10.29
CA LYS A 67 9.14 -12.58 11.39
C LYS A 67 9.92 -13.90 11.41
N SER A 68 9.57 -14.84 10.53
CA SER A 68 10.19 -16.15 10.40
C SER A 68 10.13 -16.63 8.94
N LYS A 69 10.97 -17.60 8.57
CA LYS A 69 10.94 -18.24 7.24
C LYS A 69 9.56 -18.84 6.95
N ALA A 70 8.93 -19.47 7.93
CA ALA A 70 7.60 -20.05 7.78
C ALA A 70 6.53 -18.99 7.45
N GLU A 71 6.66 -17.78 8.02
CA GLU A 71 5.76 -16.67 7.69
C GLU A 71 6.03 -16.09 6.30
N VAL A 72 7.30 -16.09 5.84
CA VAL A 72 7.63 -15.75 4.45
C VAL A 72 6.98 -16.75 3.50
N ASP A 73 7.18 -18.05 3.72
CA ASP A 73 6.57 -19.10 2.88
C ASP A 73 5.05 -18.97 2.84
N ARG A 74 4.42 -18.76 3.99
CA ARG A 74 2.98 -18.59 4.10
C ARG A 74 2.48 -17.36 3.33
N ALA A 75 3.18 -16.22 3.43
CA ALA A 75 2.81 -14.98 2.76
C ALA A 75 2.89 -15.11 1.22
N PHE A 76 3.99 -15.68 0.70
CA PHE A 76 4.16 -15.87 -0.73
C PHE A 76 3.21 -16.94 -1.29
N ALA A 77 3.02 -18.06 -0.59
CA ALA A 77 2.05 -19.08 -0.96
C ALA A 77 0.62 -18.52 -0.97
N TYR A 78 0.27 -17.67 -0.01
CA TYR A 78 -1.02 -16.96 0.03
C TYR A 78 -1.18 -16.02 -1.17
N ALA A 79 -0.21 -15.14 -1.43
CA ALA A 79 -0.24 -14.23 -2.58
C ALA A 79 -0.44 -15.00 -3.92
N ARG A 80 0.25 -16.13 -4.08
CA ARG A 80 0.12 -17.02 -5.24
C ARG A 80 -1.28 -17.62 -5.35
N ARG A 81 -1.84 -18.15 -4.24
CA ARG A 81 -3.21 -18.71 -4.24
C ARG A 81 -4.27 -17.64 -4.55
N VAL A 82 -4.09 -16.43 -4.01
CA VAL A 82 -4.97 -15.28 -4.31
C VAL A 82 -4.82 -14.80 -5.76
N GLY A 83 -3.76 -15.17 -6.46
CA GLY A 83 -3.54 -14.82 -7.86
C GLY A 83 -3.07 -13.38 -8.06
N VAL A 84 -2.37 -12.79 -7.08
CA VAL A 84 -1.77 -11.45 -7.22
C VAL A 84 -0.26 -11.57 -7.48
N SER A 85 0.27 -10.61 -8.25
CA SER A 85 1.71 -10.53 -8.57
C SER A 85 2.46 -9.54 -7.67
N LEU A 86 1.78 -8.96 -6.67
CA LEU A 86 2.35 -8.01 -5.75
C LEU A 86 1.98 -8.37 -4.31
N LEU A 87 2.98 -8.56 -3.47
CA LEU A 87 2.88 -8.71 -2.03
C LEU A 87 3.40 -7.43 -1.38
N VAL A 88 2.56 -6.73 -0.65
CA VAL A 88 2.99 -5.67 0.26
C VAL A 88 3.37 -6.33 1.58
N GLY A 89 4.61 -6.16 2.03
CA GLY A 89 5.10 -6.93 3.17
C GLY A 89 6.10 -6.19 4.04
N VAL A 90 6.33 -6.73 5.24
CA VAL A 90 7.27 -6.19 6.22
C VAL A 90 8.09 -7.35 6.79
N PRO A 91 9.07 -7.89 6.02
CA PRO A 91 9.96 -8.92 6.53
C PRO A 91 10.97 -8.35 7.53
N ASN A 92 11.35 -9.10 8.54
CA ASN A 92 12.51 -8.77 9.36
C ASN A 92 13.78 -8.71 8.49
N TYR A 93 14.73 -7.85 8.84
CA TYR A 93 15.97 -7.65 8.05
C TYR A 93 16.77 -8.94 7.86
N GLU A 94 16.84 -9.79 8.88
CA GLU A 94 17.56 -11.07 8.84
C GLU A 94 16.94 -12.10 7.88
N LEU A 95 15.72 -11.85 7.39
CA LEU A 95 15.02 -12.73 6.45
C LEU A 95 15.20 -12.33 4.99
N LEU A 96 15.84 -11.18 4.70
CA LEU A 96 15.87 -10.61 3.35
C LEU A 96 16.52 -11.52 2.31
N ASP A 97 17.54 -12.31 2.68
CA ASP A 97 18.14 -13.31 1.77
C ASP A 97 17.14 -14.42 1.42
N TYR A 98 16.38 -14.88 2.42
CA TYR A 98 15.35 -15.89 2.20
C TYR A 98 14.16 -15.35 1.41
N VAL A 99 13.79 -14.10 1.63
CA VAL A 99 12.76 -13.39 0.87
C VAL A 99 13.18 -13.21 -0.59
N GLU A 100 14.47 -12.95 -0.85
CA GLU A 100 14.98 -12.84 -2.22
C GLU A 100 14.84 -14.16 -2.99
N GLU A 101 15.07 -15.30 -2.35
CA GLU A 101 14.79 -16.60 -2.96
C GLU A 101 13.28 -16.81 -3.18
N ALA A 102 12.44 -16.37 -2.24
CA ALA A 102 10.99 -16.48 -2.39
C ALA A 102 10.45 -15.62 -3.57
N VAL A 103 10.91 -14.38 -3.77
CA VAL A 103 10.46 -13.57 -4.92
C VAL A 103 10.83 -14.21 -6.25
N LYS A 104 11.99 -14.89 -6.33
CA LYS A 104 12.43 -15.64 -7.51
C LYS A 104 11.57 -16.90 -7.73
N GLN A 105 11.36 -17.69 -6.66
CA GLN A 105 10.62 -18.94 -6.72
C GLN A 105 9.16 -18.77 -7.12
N TYR A 106 8.51 -17.73 -6.55
CA TYR A 106 7.07 -17.48 -6.76
C TYR A 106 6.80 -16.56 -7.95
N ASP A 107 7.80 -15.87 -8.46
CA ASP A 107 7.70 -14.77 -9.44
C ASP A 107 6.69 -13.69 -9.00
N ILE A 108 6.77 -13.33 -7.72
CA ILE A 108 5.93 -12.30 -7.08
C ILE A 108 6.82 -11.17 -6.61
N ARG A 109 6.46 -9.94 -6.94
CA ARG A 109 7.15 -8.75 -6.44
C ARG A 109 6.81 -8.51 -4.98
N LEU A 110 7.82 -8.16 -4.19
CA LEU A 110 7.65 -7.68 -2.83
C LEU A 110 7.79 -6.16 -2.79
N ALA A 111 6.75 -5.46 -2.37
CA ALA A 111 6.78 -4.05 -2.00
C ALA A 111 6.92 -3.93 -0.48
N ILE A 112 8.11 -3.62 0.03
CA ILE A 112 8.33 -3.43 1.46
C ILE A 112 7.64 -2.15 1.90
N HIS A 113 6.76 -2.25 2.91
CA HIS A 113 6.01 -1.12 3.43
C HIS A 113 6.78 -0.43 4.55
N LEU A 114 6.93 0.89 4.46
CA LEU A 114 7.52 1.72 5.51
C LEU A 114 6.46 2.25 6.48
N HIS A 115 6.86 2.45 7.73
CA HIS A 115 5.94 2.86 8.81
C HIS A 115 6.32 4.18 9.49
N GLY A 116 7.35 4.85 9.00
CA GLY A 116 7.81 6.11 9.60
C GLY A 116 8.32 5.92 11.03
N PRO A 117 8.13 6.91 11.90
CA PRO A 117 8.67 6.90 13.26
C PRO A 117 7.92 6.00 14.24
N ASP A 118 6.88 5.30 13.77
CA ASP A 118 6.02 4.50 14.64
C ASP A 118 6.55 3.07 14.83
N MET A 119 7.44 2.62 13.91
CA MET A 119 8.05 1.28 13.95
C MET A 119 9.55 1.32 13.64
N PRO A 120 10.35 0.42 14.25
CA PRO A 120 11.79 0.38 14.00
C PRO A 120 12.17 -0.20 12.64
N LEU A 121 11.34 -1.09 12.07
CA LEU A 121 11.59 -1.70 10.76
C LEU A 121 11.15 -0.75 9.65
N TYR A 122 12.05 -0.49 8.72
CA TYR A 122 11.78 0.32 7.53
C TYR A 122 11.15 1.67 7.85
N PRO A 123 11.87 2.55 8.59
CA PRO A 123 11.32 3.83 9.01
C PRO A 123 11.12 4.79 7.84
N ASP A 124 11.92 4.70 6.78
CA ASP A 124 11.81 5.55 5.60
C ASP A 124 12.22 4.83 4.29
N ALA A 125 12.05 5.52 3.18
CA ALA A 125 12.38 5.00 1.85
C ALA A 125 13.88 4.75 1.66
N THR A 126 14.75 5.52 2.31
CA THR A 126 16.21 5.35 2.22
C THR A 126 16.65 4.06 2.90
N ASP A 127 16.05 3.74 4.04
CA ASP A 127 16.31 2.47 4.73
C ASP A 127 15.92 1.27 3.84
N ILE A 128 14.72 1.27 3.26
CA ILE A 128 14.32 0.20 2.32
C ILE A 128 15.29 0.12 1.14
N TRP A 129 15.63 1.26 0.54
CA TRP A 129 16.56 1.29 -0.58
C TRP A 129 17.90 0.63 -0.25
N ASN A 130 18.48 0.94 0.91
CA ASN A 130 19.74 0.36 1.35
C ASN A 130 19.69 -1.17 1.48
N HIS A 131 18.51 -1.72 1.77
CA HIS A 131 18.31 -3.15 1.90
C HIS A 131 17.96 -3.87 0.57
N VAL A 132 17.43 -3.14 -0.44
CA VAL A 132 16.96 -3.78 -1.68
C VAL A 132 17.77 -3.43 -2.93
N LYS A 133 18.62 -2.39 -2.90
CA LYS A 133 19.33 -1.86 -4.09
C LYS A 133 20.19 -2.89 -4.82
N ASP A 134 20.82 -3.79 -4.08
CA ASP A 134 21.74 -4.82 -4.58
C ASP A 134 21.08 -6.20 -4.65
N ARG A 135 19.75 -6.31 -4.47
CA ARG A 135 18.96 -7.53 -4.51
C ARG A 135 18.15 -7.63 -5.79
N ASP A 136 17.49 -8.77 -5.97
CA ASP A 136 16.61 -9.05 -7.10
C ASP A 136 15.66 -7.88 -7.37
N GLU A 137 15.45 -7.57 -8.65
CA GLU A 137 14.62 -6.43 -9.06
C GLU A 137 13.15 -6.53 -8.66
N ARG A 138 12.66 -7.71 -8.28
CA ARG A 138 11.32 -7.93 -7.72
C ARG A 138 11.17 -7.48 -6.27
N MET A 139 12.27 -7.08 -5.61
CA MET A 139 12.24 -6.47 -4.28
C MET A 139 12.28 -4.94 -4.40
N GLY A 140 11.31 -4.27 -3.85
CA GLY A 140 11.17 -2.82 -3.90
C GLY A 140 10.36 -2.31 -2.71
N MET A 141 9.68 -1.19 -2.88
CA MET A 141 8.97 -0.55 -1.78
C MET A 141 7.51 -0.23 -2.11
N CYS A 142 6.68 -0.28 -1.09
CA CYS A 142 5.43 0.44 -0.98
C CYS A 142 5.72 1.77 -0.27
N LEU A 143 5.79 2.85 -1.02
CA LEU A 143 6.10 4.17 -0.48
C LEU A 143 4.85 4.78 0.17
N ASP A 144 4.76 4.74 1.49
CA ASP A 144 3.78 5.52 2.23
C ASP A 144 4.28 6.96 2.38
N ILE A 145 3.69 7.87 1.62
CA ILE A 145 4.18 9.26 1.54
C ILE A 145 3.97 10.05 2.84
N GLY A 146 2.96 9.68 3.63
CA GLY A 146 2.70 10.32 4.91
C GLY A 146 3.60 9.80 6.03
N HIS A 147 3.78 8.48 6.12
CA HIS A 147 4.70 7.89 7.09
C HIS A 147 6.15 8.31 6.85
N ASN A 148 6.60 8.31 5.60
CA ASN A 148 7.92 8.77 5.22
C ASN A 148 8.15 10.24 5.63
N LEU A 149 7.16 11.10 5.35
CA LEU A 149 7.23 12.51 5.73
C LEU A 149 7.27 12.71 7.26
N ARG A 150 6.49 11.94 8.03
CA ARG A 150 6.51 11.98 9.50
C ARG A 150 7.86 11.54 10.09
N TYR A 151 8.63 10.74 9.40
CA TYR A 151 9.99 10.39 9.80
C TYR A 151 10.99 11.54 9.57
N GLY A 152 10.60 12.55 8.80
CA GLY A 152 11.43 13.69 8.44
C GLY A 152 12.03 13.62 7.04
N SER A 153 11.65 12.59 6.26
CA SER A 153 12.14 12.38 4.89
C SER A 153 11.20 13.06 3.87
N ASP A 154 11.77 13.66 2.82
CA ASP A 154 10.98 14.26 1.73
C ASP A 154 10.48 13.17 0.77
N SER A 155 9.22 12.78 0.92
CA SER A 155 8.60 11.70 0.14
C SER A 155 8.63 11.95 -1.37
N LEU A 156 8.59 13.21 -1.82
CA LEU A 156 8.66 13.54 -3.24
C LEU A 156 10.09 13.44 -3.78
N ALA A 157 11.07 13.86 -3.00
CA ALA A 157 12.48 13.69 -3.33
C ALA A 157 12.88 12.20 -3.33
N ASP A 158 12.38 11.43 -2.36
CA ASP A 158 12.62 9.98 -2.29
C ASP A 158 11.97 9.24 -3.46
N TYR A 159 10.75 9.64 -3.86
CA TYR A 159 10.15 9.10 -5.07
C TYR A 159 11.01 9.38 -6.31
N ILE A 160 11.51 10.60 -6.49
CA ILE A 160 12.41 10.93 -7.60
C ILE A 160 13.65 10.03 -7.59
N ARG A 161 14.22 9.79 -6.42
CA ARG A 161 15.46 9.02 -6.25
C ARG A 161 15.25 7.53 -6.48
N TYR A 162 14.13 6.97 -6.00
CA TYR A 162 13.90 5.53 -5.91
C TYR A 162 12.78 5.00 -6.81
N HIS A 163 12.20 5.83 -7.70
CA HIS A 163 11.01 5.52 -8.50
C HIS A 163 11.02 4.16 -9.21
N LYS A 164 12.20 3.67 -9.63
CA LYS A 164 12.33 2.36 -10.31
C LYS A 164 12.05 1.17 -9.38
N ARG A 165 12.12 1.38 -8.07
CA ARG A 165 11.85 0.35 -7.04
C ARG A 165 10.58 0.66 -6.23
N VAL A 166 9.80 1.65 -6.60
CA VAL A 166 8.49 1.93 -6.01
C VAL A 166 7.44 1.14 -6.78
N PHE A 167 6.91 0.07 -6.18
CA PHE A 167 5.94 -0.82 -6.82
C PHE A 167 4.51 -0.53 -6.41
N ASP A 168 4.32 0.01 -5.22
CA ASP A 168 3.05 0.47 -4.69
C ASP A 168 3.24 1.78 -3.91
N MET A 169 2.16 2.51 -3.69
CA MET A 169 2.17 3.72 -2.88
C MET A 169 0.96 3.76 -1.96
N HIS A 170 1.19 4.11 -0.70
CA HIS A 170 0.10 4.52 0.16
C HIS A 170 -0.04 6.04 0.16
N LEU A 171 -1.21 6.48 -0.31
CA LEU A 171 -1.63 7.88 -0.31
C LEU A 171 -2.12 8.24 1.08
N LYS A 172 -1.45 9.19 1.69
CA LYS A 172 -1.72 9.65 3.05
C LYS A 172 -1.34 11.12 3.15
N ASP A 173 -2.01 11.89 3.99
CA ASP A 173 -1.60 13.26 4.29
C ASP A 173 -1.41 13.45 5.79
N VAL A 174 -0.59 14.41 6.16
CA VAL A 174 -0.18 14.65 7.55
C VAL A 174 0.00 16.14 7.81
N THR A 175 -0.15 16.55 9.09
CA THR A 175 -0.13 17.96 9.48
C THR A 175 1.28 18.52 9.69
N ALA A 176 2.30 17.67 9.85
CA ALA A 176 3.69 18.10 10.08
C ALA A 176 4.68 17.01 9.65
N PRO A 177 5.92 17.37 9.22
CA PRO A 177 6.96 16.46 8.78
C PRO A 177 7.78 15.93 9.97
N THR A 178 7.10 15.52 11.03
CA THR A 178 7.70 15.01 12.28
C THR A 178 6.83 13.93 12.88
N LYS A 179 7.37 13.19 13.86
CA LYS A 179 6.61 12.19 14.62
C LYS A 179 5.31 12.75 15.24
N ALA A 180 5.29 14.04 15.58
CA ALA A 180 4.09 14.71 16.12
C ALA A 180 3.01 14.99 15.06
N GLY A 181 3.34 14.91 13.78
CA GLY A 181 2.39 15.09 12.69
C GLY A 181 1.21 14.13 12.80
N GLN A 182 0.00 14.67 12.73
CA GLN A 182 -1.24 13.90 12.79
C GLN A 182 -1.68 13.50 11.37
N ARG A 183 -2.41 12.38 11.26
CA ARG A 183 -3.07 11.98 10.00
C ARG A 183 -4.15 12.99 9.65
N ALA A 184 -4.22 13.35 8.38
CA ALA A 184 -5.21 14.27 7.84
C ALA A 184 -5.88 13.67 6.61
N GLU A 185 -7.03 14.18 6.24
CA GLU A 185 -7.62 13.93 4.92
C GLU A 185 -6.66 14.44 3.85
N VAL A 186 -6.56 13.72 2.76
CA VAL A 186 -5.71 14.10 1.62
C VAL A 186 -6.12 15.49 1.11
N GLY A 187 -5.17 16.43 1.14
CA GLY A 187 -5.37 17.83 0.81
C GLY A 187 -5.59 18.77 1.99
N ARG A 188 -5.73 18.23 3.20
CA ARG A 188 -5.80 19.04 4.44
C ARG A 188 -4.48 19.09 5.21
N GLY A 189 -3.48 18.35 4.76
CA GLY A 189 -2.15 18.34 5.36
C GLY A 189 -1.17 19.23 4.60
N ILE A 190 0.09 18.78 4.55
CA ILE A 190 1.20 19.58 4.04
C ILE A 190 1.82 19.04 2.74
N ILE A 191 1.32 17.91 2.22
CA ILE A 191 1.87 17.29 1.01
C ILE A 191 1.43 18.07 -0.24
N ASP A 192 2.41 18.43 -1.09
CA ASP A 192 2.15 19.07 -2.39
C ASP A 192 1.65 18.04 -3.42
N PHE A 193 0.36 17.73 -3.41
CA PHE A 193 -0.25 16.78 -4.34
C PHE A 193 -0.19 17.19 -5.80
N PRO A 194 -0.33 18.47 -6.20
CA PRO A 194 -0.07 18.91 -7.57
C PRO A 194 1.33 18.51 -8.06
N ARG A 195 2.37 18.75 -7.26
CA ARG A 195 3.74 18.35 -7.57
C ARG A 195 3.88 16.83 -7.59
N PHE A 196 3.31 16.13 -6.62
CA PHE A 196 3.31 14.67 -6.55
C PHE A 196 2.76 14.04 -7.83
N ILE A 197 1.59 14.46 -8.29
CA ILE A 197 0.96 13.92 -9.50
C ILE A 197 1.78 14.22 -10.75
N LYS A 198 2.36 15.43 -10.86
CA LYS A 198 3.29 15.77 -11.97
C LYS A 198 4.51 14.85 -11.98
N LEU A 199 5.04 14.50 -10.81
CA LEU A 199 6.16 13.56 -10.69
C LEU A 199 5.76 12.15 -11.12
N LEU A 200 4.60 11.64 -10.69
CA LEU A 200 4.11 10.33 -11.12
C LEU A 200 4.03 10.23 -12.66
N ARG A 201 3.52 11.26 -13.31
CA ARG A 201 3.46 11.34 -14.78
C ARG A 201 4.83 11.44 -15.43
N LYS A 202 5.69 12.32 -14.90
CA LYS A 202 7.05 12.51 -15.41
C LYS A 202 7.87 11.22 -15.41
N TYR A 203 7.71 10.40 -14.38
CA TYR A 203 8.42 9.13 -14.23
C TYR A 203 7.61 7.91 -14.70
N HIS A 204 6.46 8.15 -15.37
CA HIS A 204 5.61 7.10 -15.95
C HIS A 204 5.24 6.01 -14.94
N TYR A 205 4.84 6.41 -13.73
CA TYR A 205 4.46 5.46 -12.68
C TYR A 205 3.24 4.64 -13.10
N THR A 206 3.35 3.33 -13.07
CA THR A 206 2.31 2.37 -13.47
C THR A 206 1.74 1.54 -12.33
N GLY A 207 2.30 1.68 -11.11
CA GLY A 207 1.81 1.01 -9.92
C GLY A 207 0.51 1.61 -9.38
N ALA A 208 -0.01 1.02 -8.31
CA ALA A 208 -1.16 1.58 -7.62
C ALA A 208 -0.76 2.76 -6.73
N VAL A 209 -1.66 3.74 -6.64
CA VAL A 209 -1.64 4.79 -5.61
C VAL A 209 -2.90 4.55 -4.79
N SER A 210 -2.73 3.93 -3.63
CA SER A 210 -3.85 3.45 -2.80
C SER A 210 -4.03 4.34 -1.59
N LEU A 211 -5.25 4.87 -1.41
CA LEU A 211 -5.57 5.62 -0.20
C LEU A 211 -5.49 4.68 1.02
N GLU A 212 -4.64 5.02 1.98
CA GLU A 212 -4.64 4.43 3.31
C GLU A 212 -5.09 5.48 4.33
N HIS A 213 -6.38 5.45 4.63
CA HIS A 213 -7.00 6.39 5.56
C HIS A 213 -6.91 5.86 6.99
N GLU A 214 -6.20 6.59 7.85
CA GLU A 214 -5.97 6.22 9.25
C GLU A 214 -6.52 7.25 10.25
N LYS A 215 -7.36 8.16 9.79
CA LYS A 215 -8.04 9.13 10.65
C LYS A 215 -9.46 8.66 10.92
N ASP A 216 -9.91 8.78 12.17
CA ASP A 216 -11.28 8.44 12.58
C ASP A 216 -11.74 7.05 12.08
N MET A 217 -10.89 6.03 12.22
CA MET A 217 -11.05 4.71 11.59
C MET A 217 -12.35 3.99 11.96
N LYS A 218 -13.06 4.43 13.03
CA LYS A 218 -14.38 3.91 13.37
C LYS A 218 -15.52 4.58 12.58
N ASN A 219 -15.25 5.74 11.95
CA ASN A 219 -16.19 6.44 11.07
C ASN A 219 -15.43 7.14 9.91
N PRO A 220 -14.75 6.36 9.04
CA PRO A 220 -13.80 6.90 8.07
C PRO A 220 -14.45 7.42 6.79
N PHE A 221 -15.74 7.16 6.55
CA PHE A 221 -16.38 7.28 5.23
C PHE A 221 -16.32 8.69 4.65
N MET A 222 -16.57 9.70 5.47
CA MET A 222 -16.52 11.11 5.02
C MET A 222 -15.09 11.52 4.67
N GLY A 223 -14.12 11.17 5.52
CA GLY A 223 -12.70 11.45 5.26
C GLY A 223 -12.15 10.72 4.03
N ILE A 224 -12.56 9.48 3.82
CA ILE A 224 -12.24 8.71 2.61
C ILE A 224 -12.84 9.41 1.37
N ALA A 225 -14.12 9.76 1.40
CA ALA A 225 -14.80 10.41 0.27
C ALA A 225 -14.16 11.75 -0.08
N GLU A 226 -13.85 12.57 0.92
CA GLU A 226 -13.15 13.85 0.75
C GLU A 226 -11.77 13.67 0.14
N SER A 227 -10.97 12.75 0.69
CA SER A 227 -9.62 12.44 0.20
C SER A 227 -9.61 11.99 -1.27
N ILE A 228 -10.54 11.11 -1.65
CA ILE A 228 -10.69 10.65 -3.03
C ILE A 228 -11.11 11.80 -3.95
N GLY A 229 -12.10 12.59 -3.54
CA GLY A 229 -12.61 13.73 -4.31
C GLY A 229 -11.52 14.76 -4.57
N PHE A 230 -10.77 15.15 -3.53
CA PHE A 230 -9.65 16.06 -3.65
C PHE A 230 -8.57 15.52 -4.60
N PHE A 231 -8.12 14.28 -4.40
CA PHE A 231 -7.06 13.68 -5.24
C PHE A 231 -7.47 13.61 -6.71
N ARG A 232 -8.73 13.22 -6.99
CA ARG A 232 -9.28 13.22 -8.35
C ARG A 232 -9.32 14.63 -8.97
N GLY A 233 -9.73 15.62 -8.19
CA GLY A 233 -9.75 17.02 -8.62
C GLY A 233 -8.35 17.52 -9.00
N VAL A 234 -7.35 17.23 -8.17
CA VAL A 234 -5.94 17.58 -8.48
C VAL A 234 -5.44 16.83 -9.71
N CYS A 235 -5.78 15.54 -9.87
CA CYS A 235 -5.44 14.78 -11.07
C CYS A 235 -6.01 15.41 -12.35
N GLN A 236 -7.21 15.97 -12.31
CA GLN A 236 -7.83 16.68 -13.44
C GLN A 236 -7.17 18.03 -13.69
N ALA A 237 -6.96 18.82 -12.65
CA ALA A 237 -6.40 20.16 -12.74
C ALA A 237 -4.91 20.21 -13.17
N THR A 238 -4.20 19.08 -13.08
CA THR A 238 -2.77 18.98 -13.40
C THR A 238 -2.49 18.25 -14.73
N ARG A 239 -3.52 18.00 -15.53
CA ARG A 239 -3.40 17.36 -16.87
C ARG A 239 -2.61 18.21 -17.85
#